data_c9cb9996d56675ca914979b6d4e344d3
#
_entry.id   c9cb9996d56675ca914979b6d4e344d3
#
_cell.length_a   1.000
_cell.length_b   1.000
_cell.length_c   1.000
_cell.angle_alpha   90.00
_cell.angle_beta   90.00
_cell.angle_gamma   90.00
#
_symmetry.space_group_name_H-M   'P 1'
#
loop_
_entity.id
_entity.type
_entity.pdbx_description
1 polymer ?
#
loop_
_entity_poly.entity_id
_entity_poly.type
_entity_poly.pdbx_seq_one_letter_code
_entity_poly.pdbx_strand_id
1 'polypeptide(L)'
;MGESTRIVYDGFPELTGGTMCGHGSIGTASMLVETGMVPVSEPYTDVVLDAPSGVIRTKVRVENGRAAEVSILNVPSFLYKRDLEITTEKWGTIKYDISFGGSFFAIVNAEQIGLSLERENVDEITKLGMEIRRVVNETVDIKHPYLDITTVDLVEFYAHTDNPLADMK
;
A
#
# COMPACT_ATOMS: atom_id res chain seq x y z
N MET A 1 -8.18 9.16 -30.21
CA MET A 1 -7.50 8.96 -28.94
C MET A 1 -7.71 10.25 -28.15
N GLY A 2 -8.65 10.23 -27.17
CA GLY A 2 -8.89 11.37 -26.31
C GLY A 2 -7.69 11.58 -25.38
N GLU A 3 -7.33 12.84 -25.12
CA GLU A 3 -6.31 13.17 -24.12
C GLU A 3 -6.78 12.62 -22.76
N SER A 4 -5.99 11.73 -22.16
CA SER A 4 -6.25 11.28 -20.81
C SER A 4 -5.96 12.43 -19.85
N THR A 5 -6.92 12.83 -19.03
CA THR A 5 -6.71 13.83 -18.00
C THR A 5 -5.76 13.27 -16.94
N ARG A 6 -4.60 13.90 -16.78
CA ARG A 6 -3.65 13.55 -15.73
C ARG A 6 -3.93 14.40 -14.50
N ILE A 7 -4.26 13.73 -13.40
CA ILE A 7 -4.52 14.38 -12.11
C ILE A 7 -3.33 14.13 -11.18
N VAL A 8 -2.79 15.19 -10.60
CA VAL A 8 -1.76 15.07 -9.56
C VAL A 8 -2.44 14.66 -8.25
N TYR A 9 -1.99 13.55 -7.67
CA TYR A 9 -2.50 12.99 -6.45
C TYR A 9 -1.37 12.85 -5.43
N ASP A 10 -1.30 13.76 -4.48
CA ASP A 10 -0.24 13.82 -3.47
C ASP A 10 -0.41 12.80 -2.31
N GLY A 11 -1.48 12.02 -2.32
CA GLY A 11 -1.69 10.90 -1.40
C GLY A 11 -1.48 11.23 0.07
N PHE A 12 -2.10 12.23 0.64
CA PHE A 12 -2.05 12.57 2.09
C PHE A 12 -0.72 12.22 2.81
N PRO A 13 0.44 12.70 2.34
CA PRO A 13 1.73 12.34 2.93
C PRO A 13 1.84 12.73 4.41
N GLU A 14 1.13 13.79 4.80
CA GLU A 14 1.09 14.28 6.20
C GLU A 14 0.32 13.35 7.15
N LEU A 15 -0.65 12.57 6.63
CA LEU A 15 -1.48 11.67 7.44
C LEU A 15 -0.97 10.23 7.44
N THR A 16 -0.34 9.78 6.36
CA THR A 16 0.03 8.37 6.19
C THR A 16 1.53 8.15 6.04
N GLY A 17 2.31 9.18 5.70
CA GLY A 17 3.69 9.04 5.29
C GLY A 17 3.87 8.21 4.02
N GLY A 18 2.78 7.79 3.39
CA GLY A 18 2.79 6.89 2.26
C GLY A 18 2.89 7.62 0.92
N THR A 19 3.60 7.03 -0.02
CA THR A 19 3.80 7.58 -1.37
C THR A 19 2.74 7.13 -2.37
N MET A 20 1.92 6.14 -1.98
CA MET A 20 0.78 5.63 -2.74
C MET A 20 -0.23 4.93 -1.81
N CYS A 21 -1.53 5.13 -2.07
CA CYS A 21 -2.61 4.44 -1.38
C CYS A 21 -3.62 3.88 -2.39
N GLY A 22 -3.78 2.55 -2.45
CA GLY A 22 -4.71 1.89 -3.37
C GLY A 22 -6.17 2.29 -3.13
N HIS A 23 -6.63 2.30 -1.88
CA HIS A 23 -7.98 2.74 -1.52
C HIS A 23 -8.20 4.22 -1.84
N GLY A 24 -7.20 5.07 -1.55
CA GLY A 24 -7.24 6.48 -1.90
C GLY A 24 -7.36 6.70 -3.40
N SER A 25 -6.60 5.95 -4.20
CA SER A 25 -6.67 6.02 -5.66
C SER A 25 -8.03 5.59 -6.20
N ILE A 26 -8.62 4.52 -5.66
CA ILE A 26 -9.98 4.06 -6.01
C ILE A 26 -11.00 5.15 -5.66
N GLY A 27 -10.96 5.68 -4.44
CA GLY A 27 -11.86 6.73 -3.99
C GLY A 27 -11.73 8.01 -4.81
N THR A 28 -10.50 8.44 -5.12
CA THR A 28 -10.23 9.61 -5.95
C THR A 28 -10.79 9.43 -7.36
N ALA A 29 -10.54 8.31 -8.01
CA ALA A 29 -11.07 8.03 -9.34
C ALA A 29 -12.60 8.02 -9.37
N SER A 30 -13.24 7.42 -8.36
CA SER A 30 -14.70 7.41 -8.20
C SER A 30 -15.25 8.85 -8.05
N MET A 31 -14.65 9.63 -7.17
CA MET A 31 -15.06 11.02 -6.92
C MET A 31 -14.93 11.87 -8.18
N LEU A 32 -13.81 11.78 -8.90
CA LEU A 32 -13.58 12.56 -10.12
C LEU A 32 -14.63 12.29 -11.20
N VAL A 33 -15.02 11.01 -11.34
CA VAL A 33 -16.08 10.60 -12.28
C VAL A 33 -17.44 11.11 -11.83
N GLU A 34 -17.83 10.87 -10.57
CA GLU A 34 -19.17 11.21 -10.08
C GLU A 34 -19.42 12.72 -9.93
N THR A 35 -18.36 13.49 -9.71
CA THR A 35 -18.46 14.96 -9.64
C THR A 35 -18.30 15.65 -10.99
N GLY A 36 -18.02 14.90 -12.07
CA GLY A 36 -17.81 15.46 -13.40
C GLY A 36 -16.53 16.30 -13.53
N MET A 37 -15.57 16.10 -12.64
CA MET A 37 -14.27 16.79 -12.70
C MET A 37 -13.37 16.28 -13.82
N VAL A 38 -13.70 15.13 -14.39
CA VAL A 38 -13.08 14.55 -15.59
C VAL A 38 -14.13 14.25 -16.64
N PRO A 39 -13.79 14.20 -17.93
CA PRO A 39 -14.70 13.71 -18.97
C PRO A 39 -15.09 12.27 -18.68
N VAL A 40 -16.41 11.99 -18.67
CA VAL A 40 -16.95 10.68 -18.34
C VAL A 40 -17.47 10.00 -19.61
N SER A 41 -17.12 8.73 -19.77
CA SER A 41 -17.60 7.82 -20.83
C SER A 41 -18.18 6.57 -20.20
N GLU A 42 -19.30 6.07 -20.70
CA GLU A 42 -19.84 4.76 -20.39
C GLU A 42 -19.49 3.76 -21.50
N PRO A 43 -19.26 2.49 -21.18
CA PRO A 43 -19.26 1.88 -19.86
C PRO A 43 -17.95 2.05 -19.07
N TYR A 44 -16.91 2.64 -19.65
CA TYR A 44 -15.62 2.78 -18.99
C TYR A 44 -15.03 4.19 -19.17
N THR A 45 -14.48 4.70 -18.11
CA THR A 45 -13.69 5.94 -18.06
C THR A 45 -12.30 5.63 -17.52
N ASP A 46 -11.26 6.05 -18.25
CA ASP A 46 -9.87 5.94 -17.80
C ASP A 46 -9.48 7.23 -17.07
N VAL A 47 -8.98 7.10 -15.84
CA VAL A 47 -8.42 8.20 -15.05
C VAL A 47 -6.97 7.88 -14.72
N VAL A 48 -6.07 8.83 -14.97
CA VAL A 48 -4.64 8.70 -14.68
C VAL A 48 -4.28 9.60 -13.52
N LEU A 49 -3.77 8.99 -12.44
CA LEU A 49 -3.31 9.70 -11.26
C LEU A 49 -1.79 9.75 -11.27
N ASP A 50 -1.24 10.89 -10.92
CA ASP A 50 0.20 11.11 -10.75
C ASP A 50 0.51 11.17 -9.25
N ALA A 51 1.10 10.10 -8.72
CA ALA A 51 1.41 9.96 -7.31
C ALA A 51 2.94 10.06 -7.08
N PRO A 52 3.41 10.34 -5.86
CA PRO A 52 4.85 10.37 -5.56
C PRO A 52 5.58 9.08 -5.94
N SER A 53 4.90 7.92 -5.87
CA SER A 53 5.45 6.63 -6.31
C SER A 53 5.41 6.40 -7.82
N GLY A 54 4.79 7.29 -8.60
CA GLY A 54 4.65 7.18 -10.05
C GLY A 54 3.21 7.23 -10.54
N VAL A 55 3.04 6.90 -11.82
CA VAL A 55 1.74 6.99 -12.49
C VAL A 55 0.88 5.77 -12.18
N ILE A 56 -0.31 6.02 -11.62
CA ILE A 56 -1.35 5.02 -11.35
C ILE A 56 -2.43 5.15 -12.43
N ARG A 57 -2.71 4.07 -13.13
CA ARG A 57 -3.76 4.04 -14.14
C ARG A 57 -4.99 3.38 -13.55
N THR A 58 -6.12 4.09 -13.58
CA THR A 58 -7.39 3.55 -13.11
C THR A 58 -8.36 3.40 -14.28
N LYS A 59 -9.17 2.34 -14.22
CA LYS A 59 -10.28 2.11 -15.14
C LYS A 59 -11.56 2.04 -14.32
N VAL A 60 -12.42 3.00 -14.50
CA VAL A 60 -13.70 3.12 -13.80
C VAL A 60 -14.81 2.57 -14.68
N ARG A 61 -15.54 1.56 -14.20
CA ARG A 61 -16.78 1.14 -14.82
C ARG A 61 -17.89 2.08 -14.38
N VAL A 62 -18.52 2.73 -15.35
CA VAL A 62 -19.54 3.76 -15.11
C VAL A 62 -20.91 3.23 -15.52
N GLU A 63 -21.88 3.38 -14.63
CA GLU A 63 -23.27 3.03 -14.83
C GLU A 63 -24.18 4.17 -14.36
N ASN A 64 -24.97 4.74 -15.27
CA ASN A 64 -25.87 5.88 -14.98
C ASN A 64 -25.13 7.07 -14.33
N GLY A 65 -23.93 7.38 -14.81
CA GLY A 65 -23.08 8.46 -14.31
C GLY A 65 -22.41 8.19 -12.97
N ARG A 66 -22.47 6.96 -12.45
CA ARG A 66 -21.84 6.57 -11.17
C ARG A 66 -20.72 5.55 -11.37
N ALA A 67 -19.71 5.65 -10.53
CA ALA A 67 -18.63 4.68 -10.46
C ALA A 67 -19.15 3.38 -9.80
N ALA A 68 -19.34 2.33 -10.60
CA ALA A 68 -19.80 1.03 -10.13
C ALA A 68 -18.62 0.13 -9.70
N GLU A 69 -17.46 0.28 -10.34
CA GLU A 69 -16.25 -0.49 -10.07
C GLU A 69 -15.02 0.30 -10.48
N VAL A 70 -13.93 0.18 -9.76
CA VAL A 70 -12.64 0.79 -10.12
C VAL A 70 -11.54 -0.26 -10.08
N SER A 71 -10.89 -0.46 -11.23
CA SER A 71 -9.66 -1.25 -11.32
C SER A 71 -8.47 -0.31 -11.34
N ILE A 72 -7.40 -0.68 -10.63
CA ILE A 72 -6.14 0.06 -10.63
C ILE A 72 -5.01 -0.78 -11.22
N LEU A 73 -4.19 -0.17 -12.05
CA LEU A 73 -2.87 -0.67 -12.40
C LEU A 73 -1.85 0.15 -11.60
N ASN A 74 -1.35 -0.48 -10.55
CA ASN A 74 -0.39 0.14 -9.64
C ASN A 74 1.01 0.27 -10.26
N VAL A 75 1.89 0.99 -9.58
CA VAL A 75 3.31 1.04 -9.91
C VAL A 75 3.95 -0.35 -9.79
N PRO A 76 5.08 -0.61 -10.47
CA PRO A 76 5.78 -1.89 -10.35
C PRO A 76 6.14 -2.22 -8.90
N SER A 77 5.90 -3.47 -8.51
CA SER A 77 6.28 -3.99 -7.20
C SER A 77 7.54 -4.86 -7.31
N PHE A 78 8.36 -4.85 -6.27
CA PHE A 78 9.56 -5.68 -6.20
C PHE A 78 9.97 -6.00 -4.77
N LEU A 79 10.66 -7.12 -4.60
CA LEU A 79 11.34 -7.48 -3.37
C LEU A 79 12.66 -6.69 -3.30
N TYR A 80 12.82 -5.88 -2.24
CA TYR A 80 13.99 -5.01 -2.07
C TYR A 80 15.12 -5.67 -1.29
N LYS A 81 14.81 -6.20 -0.11
CA LYS A 81 15.76 -6.95 0.74
C LYS A 81 15.04 -8.14 1.37
N ARG A 82 15.76 -9.24 1.55
CA ARG A 82 15.22 -10.50 2.09
C ARG A 82 16.00 -10.95 3.31
N ASP A 83 15.32 -11.72 4.16
CA ASP A 83 15.90 -12.42 5.31
C ASP A 83 16.66 -11.50 6.27
N LEU A 84 16.15 -10.28 6.46
CA LEU A 84 16.65 -9.36 7.45
C LEU A 84 16.22 -9.79 8.85
N GLU A 85 16.95 -9.37 9.86
CA GLU A 85 16.66 -9.70 11.26
C GLU A 85 16.62 -8.43 12.11
N ILE A 86 15.67 -8.39 13.04
CA ILE A 86 15.58 -7.39 14.09
C ILE A 86 15.45 -8.11 15.42
N THR A 87 16.12 -7.59 16.45
CA THR A 87 15.96 -8.11 17.81
C THR A 87 15.13 -7.14 18.63
N THR A 88 14.05 -7.66 19.20
CA THR A 88 13.15 -6.93 20.11
C THR A 88 13.27 -7.50 21.52
N GLU A 89 12.98 -6.68 22.53
CA GLU A 89 13.07 -7.10 23.92
C GLU A 89 12.06 -8.21 24.26
N LYS A 90 10.83 -8.06 23.76
CA LYS A 90 9.71 -8.97 24.07
C LYS A 90 9.69 -10.23 23.20
N TRP A 91 9.98 -10.09 21.90
CA TRP A 91 9.76 -11.14 20.90
C TRP A 91 11.04 -11.83 20.43
N GLY A 92 12.21 -11.38 20.94
CA GLY A 92 13.51 -11.90 20.50
C GLY A 92 13.83 -11.50 19.06
N THR A 93 14.46 -12.40 18.31
CA THR A 93 14.85 -12.15 16.93
C THR A 93 13.68 -12.44 15.98
N ILE A 94 13.32 -11.45 15.18
CA ILE A 94 12.23 -11.51 14.18
C ILE A 94 12.87 -11.39 12.80
N LYS A 95 12.54 -12.31 11.90
CA LYS A 95 12.91 -12.23 10.47
C LYS A 95 11.85 -11.44 9.71
N TYR A 96 12.31 -10.65 8.75
CA TYR A 96 11.43 -9.85 7.89
C TYR A 96 12.05 -9.60 6.52
N ASP A 97 11.21 -9.33 5.56
CA ASP A 97 11.59 -8.87 4.22
C ASP A 97 11.20 -7.41 4.04
N ILE A 98 11.83 -6.73 3.08
CA ILE A 98 11.41 -5.40 2.64
C ILE A 98 11.00 -5.48 1.19
N SER A 99 9.77 -5.08 0.90
CA SER A 99 9.21 -5.02 -0.45
C SER A 99 8.66 -3.63 -0.76
N PHE A 100 8.61 -3.30 -2.05
CA PHE A 100 8.02 -2.08 -2.57
C PHE A 100 6.79 -2.40 -3.41
N GLY A 101 5.71 -1.65 -3.21
CA GLY A 101 4.47 -1.74 -3.99
C GLY A 101 3.77 -0.38 -4.11
N GLY A 102 4.58 0.71 -4.16
CA GLY A 102 4.13 2.10 -4.10
C GLY A 102 4.60 2.82 -2.83
N SER A 103 4.84 2.06 -1.78
CA SER A 103 5.59 2.39 -0.56
C SER A 103 6.48 1.21 -0.21
N PHE A 104 7.50 1.39 0.63
CA PHE A 104 8.23 0.29 1.21
C PHE A 104 7.50 -0.27 2.44
N PHE A 105 7.40 -1.59 2.49
CA PHE A 105 6.82 -2.36 3.59
C PHE A 105 7.86 -3.28 4.19
N ALA A 106 7.92 -3.36 5.52
CA ALA A 106 8.53 -4.48 6.20
C ALA A 106 7.47 -5.58 6.36
N ILE A 107 7.74 -6.77 5.81
CA ILE A 107 6.80 -7.89 5.75
C ILE A 107 7.25 -8.96 6.73
N VAL A 108 6.39 -9.29 7.68
CA VAL A 108 6.68 -10.15 8.84
C VAL A 108 5.70 -11.31 8.91
N ASN A 109 6.22 -12.52 8.94
CA ASN A 109 5.41 -13.69 9.32
C ASN A 109 5.13 -13.65 10.83
N ALA A 110 3.87 -13.45 11.23
CA ALA A 110 3.47 -13.37 12.63
C ALA A 110 3.61 -14.71 13.38
N GLU A 111 3.55 -15.82 12.66
CA GLU A 111 3.62 -17.16 13.26
C GLU A 111 5.00 -17.47 13.86
N GLN A 112 6.08 -16.89 13.31
CA GLN A 112 7.45 -17.11 13.83
C GLN A 112 7.61 -16.64 15.28
N ILE A 113 6.75 -15.71 15.72
CA ILE A 113 6.76 -15.15 17.08
C ILE A 113 5.50 -15.50 17.87
N GLY A 114 4.62 -16.34 17.32
CA GLY A 114 3.37 -16.73 17.98
C GLY A 114 2.38 -15.57 18.13
N LEU A 115 2.50 -14.51 17.32
CA LEU A 115 1.57 -13.38 17.35
C LEU A 115 0.30 -13.73 16.58
N SER A 116 -0.84 -13.77 17.28
CA SER A 116 -2.13 -13.97 16.65
C SER A 116 -2.66 -12.68 16.04
N LEU A 117 -3.01 -12.72 14.73
CA LEU A 117 -3.56 -11.59 13.98
C LEU A 117 -5.08 -11.46 14.16
N GLU A 118 -5.55 -11.61 15.38
CA GLU A 118 -6.96 -11.42 15.74
C GLU A 118 -7.21 -10.02 16.28
N ARG A 119 -8.46 -9.58 16.20
CA ARG A 119 -8.89 -8.22 16.57
C ARG A 119 -8.54 -7.85 18.01
N GLU A 120 -8.57 -8.82 18.89
CA GLU A 120 -8.25 -8.65 20.31
C GLU A 120 -6.80 -8.26 20.55
N ASN A 121 -5.90 -8.56 19.61
CA ASN A 121 -4.48 -8.29 19.70
C ASN A 121 -4.04 -7.02 18.94
N VAL A 122 -4.98 -6.20 18.47
CA VAL A 122 -4.67 -5.03 17.62
C VAL A 122 -3.68 -4.06 18.27
N ASP A 123 -3.78 -3.85 19.60
CA ASP A 123 -2.87 -2.96 20.32
C ASP A 123 -1.43 -3.50 20.35
N GLU A 124 -1.29 -4.81 20.48
CA GLU A 124 0.01 -5.49 20.48
C GLU A 124 0.64 -5.50 19.08
N ILE A 125 -0.16 -5.82 18.06
CA ILE A 125 0.24 -5.77 16.66
C ILE A 125 0.72 -4.35 16.31
N THR A 126 -0.04 -3.34 16.71
CA THR A 126 0.29 -1.94 16.43
C THR A 126 1.61 -1.53 17.12
N LYS A 127 1.79 -1.86 18.40
CA LYS A 127 3.02 -1.55 19.14
C LYS A 127 4.25 -2.18 18.51
N LEU A 128 4.16 -3.48 18.17
CA LEU A 128 5.25 -4.19 17.53
C LEU A 128 5.54 -3.62 16.12
N GLY A 129 4.51 -3.34 15.33
CA GLY A 129 4.66 -2.74 14.01
C GLY A 129 5.38 -1.39 14.07
N MET A 130 5.00 -0.53 15.02
CA MET A 130 5.66 0.77 15.21
C MET A 130 7.11 0.62 15.67
N GLU A 131 7.41 -0.35 16.53
CA GLU A 131 8.79 -0.67 16.96
C GLU A 131 9.64 -1.12 15.76
N ILE A 132 9.15 -2.11 15.00
CA ILE A 132 9.84 -2.62 13.80
C ILE A 132 10.08 -1.49 12.80
N ARG A 133 9.05 -0.73 12.46
CA ARG A 133 9.16 0.41 11.53
C ARG A 133 10.25 1.39 11.95
N ARG A 134 10.27 1.77 13.22
CA ARG A 134 11.27 2.69 13.77
C ARG A 134 12.69 2.12 13.62
N VAL A 135 12.92 0.90 14.10
CA VAL A 135 14.26 0.28 14.08
C VAL A 135 14.73 0.04 12.65
N VAL A 136 13.86 -0.42 11.75
CA VAL A 136 14.20 -0.62 10.33
C VAL A 136 14.66 0.69 9.70
N ASN A 137 13.95 1.79 9.92
CA ASN A 137 14.32 3.10 9.37
C ASN A 137 15.60 3.68 10.02
N GLU A 138 15.95 3.28 11.23
CA GLU A 138 17.19 3.69 11.90
C GLU A 138 18.42 2.85 11.46
N THR A 139 18.20 1.59 11.06
CA THR A 139 19.30 0.63 10.88
C THR A 139 19.50 0.18 9.44
N VAL A 140 18.48 0.31 8.58
CA VAL A 140 18.55 -0.13 7.18
C VAL A 140 18.57 1.08 6.27
N ASP A 141 19.61 1.20 5.45
CA ASP A 141 19.64 2.20 4.38
C ASP A 141 18.65 1.81 3.29
N ILE A 142 17.54 2.55 3.23
CA ILE A 142 16.45 2.37 2.27
C ILE A 142 16.61 3.42 1.17
N LYS A 143 16.59 2.97 -0.08
CA LYS A 143 16.64 3.85 -1.24
C LYS A 143 15.98 3.22 -2.43
N HIS A 144 14.92 3.86 -2.92
CA HIS A 144 14.31 3.45 -4.18
C HIS A 144 15.28 3.71 -5.36
N PRO A 145 15.35 2.80 -6.36
CA PRO A 145 16.33 2.93 -7.46
C PRO A 145 16.21 4.21 -8.28
N TYR A 146 15.00 4.78 -8.38
CA TYR A 146 14.68 5.88 -9.30
C TYR A 146 13.91 7.05 -8.67
N LEU A 147 13.39 6.88 -7.45
CA LEU A 147 12.54 7.86 -6.77
C LEU A 147 13.18 8.30 -5.46
N ASP A 148 12.84 9.49 -4.99
CA ASP A 148 13.28 9.98 -3.68
C ASP A 148 12.39 9.41 -2.56
N ILE A 149 12.43 8.08 -2.41
CA ILE A 149 11.73 7.32 -1.38
C ILE A 149 12.78 6.57 -0.57
N THR A 150 12.90 6.93 0.71
CA THR A 150 14.01 6.50 1.57
C THR A 150 13.54 5.92 2.91
N THR A 151 12.24 5.65 3.07
CA THR A 151 11.66 5.12 4.32
C THR A 151 10.82 3.89 4.09
N VAL A 152 10.81 3.00 5.08
CA VAL A 152 9.75 2.00 5.25
C VAL A 152 8.56 2.68 5.92
N ASP A 153 7.44 2.72 5.24
CA ASP A 153 6.26 3.45 5.70
C ASP A 153 5.38 2.61 6.62
N LEU A 154 5.28 1.32 6.34
CA LEU A 154 4.36 0.39 7.00
C LEU A 154 5.03 -0.94 7.32
N VAL A 155 4.48 -1.64 8.31
CA VAL A 155 4.79 -3.04 8.60
C VAL A 155 3.55 -3.86 8.33
N GLU A 156 3.70 -4.92 7.55
CA GLU A 156 2.65 -5.86 7.21
C GLU A 156 2.93 -7.20 7.88
N PHE A 157 2.01 -7.62 8.75
CA PHE A 157 2.05 -8.92 9.35
C PHE A 157 1.14 -9.87 8.56
N TYR A 158 1.63 -11.07 8.28
CA TYR A 158 0.82 -12.11 7.66
C TYR A 158 0.88 -13.41 8.48
N ALA A 159 -0.15 -14.23 8.34
CA ALA A 159 -0.25 -15.54 8.93
C ALA A 159 -1.11 -16.46 8.06
N HIS A 160 -1.07 -17.75 8.34
CA HIS A 160 -1.98 -18.71 7.73
C HIS A 160 -3.44 -18.38 8.07
N THR A 161 -4.34 -18.74 7.18
CA THR A 161 -5.78 -18.59 7.37
C THR A 161 -6.53 -19.86 7.01
N ASP A 162 -7.57 -20.17 7.79
CA ASP A 162 -8.49 -21.28 7.48
C ASP A 162 -9.61 -20.85 6.51
N ASN A 163 -9.61 -19.60 6.05
CA ASN A 163 -10.58 -19.13 5.07
C ASN A 163 -10.24 -19.72 3.68
N PRO A 164 -11.10 -20.59 3.10
CA PRO A 164 -10.83 -21.24 1.82
C PRO A 164 -10.80 -20.28 0.62
N LEU A 165 -11.18 -19.02 0.82
CA LEU A 165 -11.18 -17.98 -0.22
C LEU A 165 -9.93 -17.08 -0.14
N ALA A 166 -9.01 -17.33 0.79
CA ALA A 166 -7.80 -16.53 0.97
C ALA A 166 -6.58 -17.43 1.20
N ASP A 167 -5.44 -17.02 0.67
CA ASP A 167 -4.17 -17.74 0.86
C ASP A 167 -3.52 -17.41 2.22
N MET A 168 -3.73 -16.18 2.71
CA MET A 168 -3.18 -15.66 3.97
C MET A 168 -4.13 -14.63 4.60
N LYS A 169 -3.97 -14.37 5.88
CA LYS A 169 -4.57 -13.25 6.58
C LYS A 169 -3.51 -12.28 7.07
#